data_493ddf7c1e29c8f619b70554f826ec6c
#
_entry.id   493ddf7c1e29c8f619b70554f826ec6c
#
_cell.length_a   1.000
_cell.length_b   1.000
_cell.length_c   1.000
_cell.angle_alpha   90.00
_cell.angle_beta   90.00
_cell.angle_gamma   90.00
#
_symmetry.space_group_name_H-M   'P 1'
#
loop_
_entity.id
_entity.type
_entity.pdbx_description
1 polymer ?
#
loop_
_entity_poly.entity_id
_entity_poly.type
_entity_poly.pdbx_seq_one_letter_code
_entity_poly.pdbx_strand_id
1 'polypeptide(L)'
;MEWVQLSVAMSLDGHIDAADGDRLVLSSAEDCHDMHGARAACDAILVGAGTLRRDDPRLTVRYPELLAQRRAAGMPDQPAKVVLTRSCDIDPDAGFFHNGGRKLVLCPPEKLAALRQRLGERAEVVGVADETVSAILAALRACGIRRLFVEGGSQVLTQFLAAGAFHQLRLAIAPFLLGQPTAPRLAGPADFLHGPDRRLRLLSTRNLGNVAVLDLLNETPML
;
A
#
# COMPACT_ATOMS: atom_id res chain seq x y z
N MET A 1 5.51 -14.63 4.03
CA MET A 1 4.27 -13.83 3.99
C MET A 1 3.16 -14.74 3.53
N GLU A 2 2.02 -14.74 4.21
CA GLU A 2 0.89 -15.61 3.82
C GLU A 2 0.04 -14.98 2.72
N TRP A 3 -0.06 -13.65 2.73
CA TRP A 3 -0.82 -12.92 1.74
C TRP A 3 -0.25 -11.52 1.52
N VAL A 4 -0.11 -11.11 0.27
CA VAL A 4 0.22 -9.73 -0.14
C VAL A 4 -0.79 -9.31 -1.19
N GLN A 5 -1.52 -8.23 -0.91
CA GLN A 5 -2.45 -7.62 -1.85
C GLN A 5 -1.97 -6.20 -2.19
N LEU A 6 -1.81 -5.92 -3.46
CA LEU A 6 -1.62 -4.57 -3.97
C LEU A 6 -2.99 -3.96 -4.26
N SER A 7 -3.20 -2.71 -3.91
CA SER A 7 -4.43 -1.99 -4.24
C SER A 7 -4.10 -0.59 -4.73
N VAL A 8 -4.69 -0.22 -5.85
CA VAL A 8 -4.49 1.08 -6.46
C VAL A 8 -5.73 1.52 -7.22
N ALA A 9 -6.02 2.81 -7.18
CA ALA A 9 -6.98 3.46 -8.07
C ALA A 9 -6.22 4.30 -9.10
N MET A 10 -6.69 4.32 -10.34
CA MET A 10 -6.10 5.10 -11.41
C MET A 10 -7.15 5.67 -12.38
N SER A 11 -6.76 6.69 -13.14
CA SER A 11 -7.51 7.15 -14.31
C SER A 11 -7.40 6.16 -15.47
N LEU A 12 -8.21 6.31 -16.52
CA LEU A 12 -8.15 5.48 -17.73
C LEU A 12 -6.78 5.50 -18.41
N ASP A 13 -6.04 6.60 -18.30
CA ASP A 13 -4.70 6.76 -18.84
C ASP A 13 -3.58 6.40 -17.85
N GLY A 14 -3.92 5.74 -16.72
CA GLY A 14 -2.98 5.07 -15.81
C GLY A 14 -2.33 5.95 -14.76
N HIS A 15 -2.88 7.14 -14.47
CA HIS A 15 -2.38 8.02 -13.42
C HIS A 15 -3.07 7.73 -12.08
N ILE A 16 -2.27 7.68 -11.01
CA ILE A 16 -2.73 7.38 -9.65
C ILE A 16 -2.89 8.64 -8.79
N ASP A 17 -2.47 9.80 -9.31
CA ASP A 17 -2.64 11.11 -8.70
C ASP A 17 -2.35 12.19 -9.73
N ALA A 18 -2.67 13.47 -9.42
CA ALA A 18 -2.29 14.62 -10.24
C ALA A 18 -0.81 14.98 -10.05
N ALA A 19 -0.23 15.69 -11.02
CA ALA A 19 1.16 16.19 -10.92
C ALA A 19 1.29 17.24 -9.81
N ASP A 20 0.35 18.17 -9.78
CA ASP A 20 0.28 19.31 -8.86
C ASP A 20 -1.17 19.55 -8.41
N GLY A 21 -1.33 20.30 -7.31
CA GLY A 21 -2.62 20.72 -6.81
C GLY A 21 -3.24 19.79 -5.77
N ASP A 22 -4.56 19.85 -5.65
CA ASP A 22 -5.33 19.06 -4.69
C ASP A 22 -5.31 17.56 -5.03
N ARG A 23 -5.45 16.74 -3.98
CA ARG A 23 -5.53 15.31 -4.11
C ARG A 23 -6.61 14.87 -5.11
N LEU A 24 -6.23 14.04 -6.08
CA LEU A 24 -7.14 13.52 -7.08
C LEU A 24 -8.09 12.47 -6.47
N VAL A 25 -9.40 12.66 -6.67
CA VAL A 25 -10.41 11.69 -6.22
C VAL A 25 -10.66 10.68 -7.36
N LEU A 26 -10.17 9.47 -7.16
CA LEU A 26 -10.26 8.36 -8.12
C LEU A 26 -11.33 7.33 -7.75
N SER A 27 -11.75 7.30 -6.48
CA SER A 27 -12.64 6.28 -5.94
C SER A 27 -14.04 6.82 -5.71
N SER A 28 -15.06 5.98 -5.96
CA SER A 28 -16.42 6.21 -5.49
C SER A 28 -16.56 5.90 -3.99
N ALA A 29 -17.72 6.16 -3.40
CA ALA A 29 -18.02 5.79 -2.01
C ALA A 29 -18.02 4.26 -1.84
N GLU A 30 -18.57 3.54 -2.82
CA GLU A 30 -18.64 2.08 -2.85
C GLU A 30 -17.25 1.45 -3.01
N ASP A 31 -16.41 2.03 -3.88
CA ASP A 31 -15.02 1.61 -4.05
C ASP A 31 -14.20 1.85 -2.77
N CYS A 32 -14.39 3.00 -2.12
CA CYS A 32 -13.80 3.28 -0.82
C CYS A 32 -14.21 2.26 0.24
N HIS A 33 -15.49 1.89 0.30
CA HIS A 33 -15.98 0.87 1.24
C HIS A 33 -15.34 -0.50 0.98
N ASP A 34 -15.30 -0.93 -0.26
CA ASP A 34 -14.68 -2.20 -0.70
C ASP A 34 -13.18 -2.25 -0.36
N MET A 35 -12.45 -1.17 -0.63
CA MET A 35 -11.04 -1.03 -0.27
C MET A 35 -10.83 -1.11 1.26
N HIS A 36 -11.72 -0.52 2.06
CA HIS A 36 -11.69 -0.68 3.51
C HIS A 36 -11.96 -2.11 3.96
N GLY A 37 -12.78 -2.88 3.23
CA GLY A 37 -12.96 -4.31 3.43
C GLY A 37 -11.65 -5.08 3.24
N ALA A 38 -10.90 -4.78 2.17
CA ALA A 38 -9.58 -5.35 1.93
C ALA A 38 -8.56 -4.98 3.03
N ARG A 39 -8.54 -3.71 3.49
CA ARG A 39 -7.75 -3.29 4.65
C ARG A 39 -8.10 -4.08 5.92
N ALA A 40 -9.40 -4.29 6.15
CA ALA A 40 -9.87 -5.00 7.32
C ALA A 40 -9.45 -6.48 7.36
N ALA A 41 -9.17 -7.08 6.22
CA ALA A 41 -8.71 -8.46 6.10
C ALA A 41 -7.18 -8.63 6.30
N CYS A 42 -6.42 -7.54 6.47
CA CYS A 42 -4.96 -7.57 6.56
C CYS A 42 -4.44 -7.18 7.95
N ASP A 43 -3.22 -7.64 8.27
CA ASP A 43 -2.53 -7.28 9.52
C ASP A 43 -1.93 -5.89 9.44
N ALA A 44 -1.48 -5.48 8.25
CA ALA A 44 -0.80 -4.21 8.05
C ALA A 44 -1.13 -3.57 6.69
N ILE A 45 -1.05 -2.24 6.65
CA ILE A 45 -1.16 -1.41 5.44
C ILE A 45 0.18 -0.72 5.22
N LEU A 46 0.77 -0.88 4.04
CA LEU A 46 2.07 -0.33 3.68
C LEU A 46 1.94 0.77 2.62
N VAL A 47 2.63 1.88 2.87
CA VAL A 47 2.84 2.97 1.90
C VAL A 47 4.31 3.40 1.87
N GLY A 48 4.72 4.07 0.81
CA GLY A 48 6.02 4.74 0.73
C GLY A 48 6.02 6.09 1.46
N ALA A 49 7.19 6.55 1.91
CA ALA A 49 7.34 7.85 2.56
C ALA A 49 6.95 9.03 1.65
N GLY A 50 7.03 8.89 0.33
CA GLY A 50 6.52 9.88 -0.61
C GLY A 50 5.02 10.11 -0.46
N THR A 51 4.25 9.03 -0.34
CA THR A 51 2.80 9.06 -0.09
C THR A 51 2.51 9.68 1.28
N LEU A 52 3.31 9.31 2.32
CA LEU A 52 3.16 9.92 3.63
C LEU A 52 3.32 11.45 3.58
N ARG A 53 4.38 11.95 2.95
CA ARG A 53 4.66 13.39 2.85
C ARG A 53 3.61 14.16 2.06
N ARG A 54 3.07 13.55 1.02
CA ARG A 54 2.11 14.20 0.12
C ARG A 54 0.69 14.21 0.68
N ASP A 55 0.24 13.09 1.23
CA ASP A 55 -1.18 12.84 1.51
C ASP A 55 -1.48 12.74 3.00
N ASP A 56 -0.47 12.55 3.84
CA ASP A 56 -0.59 12.22 5.27
C ASP A 56 -1.77 11.26 5.56
N PRO A 57 -1.78 10.07 4.93
CA PRO A 57 -2.94 9.20 4.91
C PRO A 57 -3.17 8.58 6.29
N ARG A 58 -4.41 8.55 6.72
CA ARG A 58 -4.78 7.95 8.02
C ARG A 58 -4.51 6.44 8.10
N LEU A 59 -4.56 5.71 6.99
CA LEU A 59 -4.37 4.25 6.89
C LEU A 59 -5.16 3.47 7.95
N THR A 60 -6.45 3.77 8.07
CA THR A 60 -7.34 3.15 9.05
C THR A 60 -8.53 2.51 8.38
N VAL A 61 -9.13 1.53 9.05
CA VAL A 61 -10.48 1.03 8.74
C VAL A 61 -11.48 1.95 9.43
N ARG A 62 -12.47 2.50 8.70
CA ARG A 62 -13.40 3.52 9.19
C ARG A 62 -14.82 3.03 9.43
N TYR A 63 -15.18 1.86 8.90
CA TYR A 63 -16.53 1.32 8.94
C TYR A 63 -16.74 0.41 10.17
N PRO A 64 -17.74 0.70 11.05
CA PRO A 64 -17.93 -0.03 12.28
C PRO A 64 -18.13 -1.53 12.11
N GLU A 65 -18.84 -1.94 11.05
CA GLU A 65 -19.08 -3.35 10.72
C GLU A 65 -17.77 -4.08 10.36
N LEU A 66 -16.84 -3.43 9.65
CA LEU A 66 -15.53 -3.99 9.32
C LEU A 66 -14.64 -4.09 10.57
N LEU A 67 -14.73 -3.14 11.49
CA LEU A 67 -14.04 -3.22 12.78
C LEU A 67 -14.60 -4.36 13.63
N ALA A 68 -15.93 -4.56 13.61
CA ALA A 68 -16.56 -5.68 14.30
C ALA A 68 -16.10 -7.04 13.73
N GLN A 69 -15.98 -7.15 12.41
CA GLN A 69 -15.42 -8.35 11.75
C GLN A 69 -13.98 -8.63 12.20
N ARG A 70 -13.12 -7.61 12.25
CA ARG A 70 -11.74 -7.76 12.76
C ARG A 70 -11.71 -8.31 14.18
N ARG A 71 -12.49 -7.71 15.11
CA ARG A 71 -12.59 -8.17 16.49
C ARG A 71 -13.08 -9.63 16.60
N ALA A 72 -14.11 -9.97 15.80
CA ALA A 72 -14.63 -11.33 15.76
C ALA A 72 -13.59 -12.35 15.26
N ALA A 73 -12.65 -11.93 14.39
CA ALA A 73 -11.53 -12.72 13.91
C ALA A 73 -10.32 -12.73 14.87
N GLY A 74 -10.43 -12.13 16.06
CA GLY A 74 -9.33 -12.02 17.02
C GLY A 74 -8.20 -11.07 16.59
N MET A 75 -8.44 -10.22 15.62
CA MET A 75 -7.46 -9.24 15.12
C MET A 75 -7.55 -7.92 15.93
N PRO A 76 -6.45 -7.15 16.03
CA PRO A 76 -6.51 -5.79 16.54
C PRO A 76 -7.55 -4.93 15.81
N ASP A 77 -8.17 -3.97 16.48
CA ASP A 77 -9.19 -3.07 15.90
C ASP A 77 -8.72 -2.41 14.61
N GLN A 78 -7.45 -2.01 14.57
CA GLN A 78 -6.86 -1.40 13.39
C GLN A 78 -5.68 -2.22 12.89
N PRO A 79 -5.48 -2.33 11.57
CA PRO A 79 -4.24 -2.87 11.01
C PRO A 79 -3.05 -2.01 11.44
N ALA A 80 -1.87 -2.62 11.52
CA ALA A 80 -0.63 -1.88 11.67
C ALA A 80 -0.41 -0.97 10.46
N LYS A 81 0.17 0.20 10.69
CA LYS A 81 0.53 1.13 9.62
C LYS A 81 2.03 1.03 9.36
N VAL A 82 2.41 0.87 8.11
CA VAL A 82 3.81 0.68 7.70
C VAL A 82 4.21 1.75 6.72
N VAL A 83 5.32 2.43 7.00
CA VAL A 83 5.98 3.34 6.05
C VAL A 83 7.33 2.77 5.66
N LEU A 84 7.57 2.68 4.36
CA LEU A 84 8.88 2.37 3.79
C LEU A 84 9.59 3.68 3.42
N THR A 85 10.77 3.92 3.99
CA THR A 85 11.55 5.13 3.73
C THR A 85 13.03 4.82 3.47
N ARG A 86 13.59 5.44 2.45
CA ARG A 86 15.02 5.42 2.14
C ARG A 86 15.73 6.65 2.69
N SER A 87 15.14 7.81 2.51
CA SER A 87 15.73 9.09 2.93
C SER A 87 15.61 9.36 4.43
N CYS A 88 14.66 8.67 5.10
CA CYS A 88 14.26 8.95 6.50
C CYS A 88 13.72 10.37 6.71
N ASP A 89 13.34 11.04 5.63
CA ASP A 89 12.66 12.32 5.67
C ASP A 89 11.16 12.08 5.99
N ILE A 90 10.88 12.02 7.28
CA ILE A 90 9.55 11.80 7.85
C ILE A 90 9.31 12.86 8.92
N ASP A 91 8.19 13.55 8.81
CA ASP A 91 7.74 14.46 9.87
C ASP A 91 7.22 13.64 11.05
N PRO A 92 7.81 13.74 12.26
CA PRO A 92 7.36 13.02 13.44
C PRO A 92 5.98 13.47 13.93
N ASP A 93 5.50 14.62 13.49
CA ASP A 93 4.20 15.19 13.84
C ASP A 93 3.12 14.93 12.78
N ALA A 94 3.43 14.17 11.72
CA ALA A 94 2.45 13.75 10.73
C ALA A 94 1.28 12.97 11.38
N GLY A 95 0.07 13.17 10.86
CA GLY A 95 -1.15 12.52 11.35
C GLY A 95 -1.10 10.99 11.30
N PHE A 96 -0.21 10.42 10.47
CA PHE A 96 0.12 9.00 10.47
C PHE A 96 0.47 8.49 11.87
N PHE A 97 1.20 9.25 12.70
CA PHE A 97 1.65 8.82 14.03
C PHE A 97 0.60 8.98 15.11
N HIS A 98 -0.43 9.80 14.91
CA HIS A 98 -1.41 10.14 15.95
C HIS A 98 -2.60 9.19 16.04
N ASN A 99 -2.93 8.46 14.96
CA ASN A 99 -4.15 7.67 14.87
C ASN A 99 -3.87 6.21 14.49
N GLY A 100 -4.84 5.34 14.76
CA GLY A 100 -4.86 3.96 14.29
C GLY A 100 -4.02 3.01 15.12
N GLY A 101 -3.67 1.88 14.51
CA GLY A 101 -2.96 0.78 15.16
C GLY A 101 -1.45 1.03 15.36
N ARG A 102 -0.71 -0.06 15.58
CA ARG A 102 0.75 -0.10 15.66
C ARG A 102 1.38 0.60 14.44
N LYS A 103 2.46 1.33 14.63
CA LYS A 103 3.18 2.05 13.57
C LYS A 103 4.57 1.44 13.40
N LEU A 104 4.90 1.07 12.18
CA LEU A 104 6.20 0.53 11.78
C LEU A 104 6.83 1.47 10.75
N VAL A 105 8.09 1.81 10.93
CA VAL A 105 8.87 2.56 9.95
C VAL A 105 10.06 1.72 9.53
N LEU A 106 10.06 1.29 8.26
CA LEU A 106 11.13 0.49 7.67
C LEU A 106 12.15 1.42 7.01
N CYS A 107 13.41 1.27 7.37
CA CYS A 107 14.49 2.12 6.87
C CYS A 107 15.77 1.31 6.62
N PRO A 108 16.76 1.86 5.89
CA PRO A 108 18.10 1.28 5.79
C PRO A 108 18.76 1.15 7.16
N PRO A 109 19.58 0.11 7.42
CA PRO A 109 20.16 -0.17 8.71
C PRO A 109 21.01 0.98 9.26
N GLU A 110 21.75 1.68 8.42
CA GLU A 110 22.59 2.81 8.78
C GLU A 110 21.80 4.05 9.26
N LYS A 111 20.51 4.12 8.96
CA LYS A 111 19.61 5.20 9.41
C LYS A 111 18.82 4.85 10.67
N LEU A 112 18.87 3.60 11.11
CA LEU A 112 18.05 3.05 12.17
C LEU A 112 18.17 3.84 13.49
N ALA A 113 19.39 4.09 13.95
CA ALA A 113 19.62 4.76 15.24
C ALA A 113 19.10 6.20 15.24
N ALA A 114 19.41 6.96 14.20
CA ALA A 114 18.97 8.35 14.07
C ALA A 114 17.43 8.46 13.98
N LEU A 115 16.81 7.55 13.24
CA LEU A 115 15.35 7.56 13.08
C LEU A 115 14.63 7.11 14.35
N ARG A 116 15.17 6.16 15.10
CA ARG A 116 14.68 5.78 16.44
C ARG A 116 14.72 6.95 17.41
N GLN A 117 15.83 7.67 17.44
CA GLN A 117 15.95 8.87 18.29
C GLN A 117 14.93 9.95 17.89
N ARG A 118 14.73 10.18 16.58
CA ARG A 118 13.79 11.20 16.06
C ARG A 118 12.33 10.86 16.32
N LEU A 119 11.94 9.61 16.15
CA LEU A 119 10.55 9.18 16.30
C LEU A 119 10.17 8.79 17.73
N GLY A 120 11.16 8.43 18.57
CA GLY A 120 10.91 8.00 19.95
C GLY A 120 9.87 6.86 20.01
N GLU A 121 8.89 7.00 20.88
CA GLU A 121 7.81 6.02 21.07
C GLU A 121 6.69 6.10 20.04
N ARG A 122 6.74 7.06 19.09
CA ARG A 122 5.67 7.24 18.09
C ARG A 122 5.56 6.07 17.12
N ALA A 123 6.67 5.38 16.85
CA ALA A 123 6.72 4.22 15.97
C ALA A 123 7.87 3.28 16.30
N GLU A 124 7.68 2.01 16.01
CA GLU A 124 8.74 1.02 15.98
C GLU A 124 9.54 1.17 14.68
N VAL A 125 10.83 1.42 14.79
CA VAL A 125 11.72 1.57 13.64
C VAL A 125 12.46 0.26 13.41
N VAL A 126 12.35 -0.26 12.19
CA VAL A 126 12.89 -1.56 11.77
C VAL A 126 13.90 -1.36 10.65
N GLY A 127 15.11 -1.84 10.85
CA GLY A 127 16.14 -1.88 9.80
C GLY A 127 15.84 -2.96 8.77
N VAL A 128 15.94 -2.64 7.49
CA VAL A 128 15.80 -3.58 6.39
C VAL A 128 17.15 -3.74 5.73
N ALA A 129 17.64 -4.99 5.62
CA ALA A 129 19.01 -5.30 5.22
C ALA A 129 19.39 -4.73 3.84
N ASP A 130 18.44 -4.71 2.92
CA ASP A 130 18.53 -4.11 1.59
C ASP A 130 17.16 -3.63 1.11
N GLU A 131 17.10 -3.01 -0.06
CA GLU A 131 15.87 -2.45 -0.61
C GLU A 131 15.02 -3.47 -1.38
N THR A 132 15.35 -4.75 -1.32
CA THR A 132 14.57 -5.78 -2.01
C THR A 132 13.23 -6.01 -1.32
N VAL A 133 12.23 -6.36 -2.11
CA VAL A 133 10.91 -6.70 -1.56
C VAL A 133 11.00 -7.92 -0.64
N SER A 134 11.89 -8.86 -0.93
CA SER A 134 12.15 -10.03 -0.07
C SER A 134 12.62 -9.64 1.33
N ALA A 135 13.57 -8.70 1.43
CA ALA A 135 14.05 -8.19 2.72
C ALA A 135 12.95 -7.41 3.48
N ILE A 136 12.16 -6.60 2.77
CA ILE A 136 11.00 -5.90 3.35
C ILE A 136 10.00 -6.90 3.93
N LEU A 137 9.64 -7.93 3.16
CA LEU A 137 8.70 -8.96 3.60
C LEU A 137 9.25 -9.80 4.75
N ALA A 138 10.56 -10.09 4.78
CA ALA A 138 11.21 -10.77 5.88
C ALA A 138 11.16 -9.95 7.17
N ALA A 139 11.47 -8.65 7.11
CA ALA A 139 11.39 -7.73 8.25
C ALA A 139 9.96 -7.63 8.80
N LEU A 140 8.95 -7.52 7.93
CA LEU A 140 7.54 -7.49 8.34
C LEU A 140 7.10 -8.81 8.97
N ARG A 141 7.54 -9.97 8.44
CA ARG A 141 7.28 -11.29 9.06
C ARG A 141 7.86 -11.38 10.47
N ALA A 142 9.07 -10.88 10.68
CA ALA A 142 9.69 -10.80 12.00
C ALA A 142 8.90 -9.93 12.98
N CYS A 143 8.18 -8.91 12.47
CA CYS A 143 7.26 -8.07 13.23
C CYS A 143 5.87 -8.72 13.45
N GLY A 144 5.65 -9.96 13.03
CA GLY A 144 4.39 -10.68 13.17
C GLY A 144 3.35 -10.40 12.09
N ILE A 145 3.71 -9.67 11.02
CA ILE A 145 2.81 -9.38 9.89
C ILE A 145 2.78 -10.56 8.94
N ARG A 146 1.62 -11.12 8.68
CA ARG A 146 1.39 -12.26 7.77
C ARG A 146 0.61 -11.87 6.53
N ARG A 147 -0.35 -10.96 6.67
CA ARG A 147 -1.22 -10.46 5.60
C ARG A 147 -0.96 -8.97 5.41
N LEU A 148 -0.41 -8.60 4.26
CA LEU A 148 0.02 -7.24 3.93
C LEU A 148 -0.87 -6.64 2.84
N PHE A 149 -1.33 -5.42 3.08
CA PHE A 149 -2.03 -4.58 2.10
C PHE A 149 -1.11 -3.43 1.67
N VAL A 150 -0.76 -3.35 0.39
CA VAL A 150 0.16 -2.34 -0.17
C VAL A 150 -0.64 -1.33 -0.98
N GLU A 151 -0.64 -0.07 -0.56
CA GLU A 151 -1.41 1.01 -1.21
C GLU A 151 -0.56 1.98 -2.05
N GLY A 152 0.73 1.76 -2.11
CA GLY A 152 1.60 2.55 -2.99
C GLY A 152 2.50 3.53 -2.23
N GLY A 153 3.05 4.71 -2.77
CA GLY A 153 2.83 5.18 -4.18
C GLY A 153 3.55 4.39 -5.29
N SER A 154 3.67 5.05 -6.42
CA SER A 154 4.18 4.45 -7.65
C SER A 154 5.49 3.67 -7.49
N GLN A 155 6.47 4.19 -6.75
CA GLN A 155 7.75 3.51 -6.54
C GLN A 155 7.60 2.18 -5.79
N VAL A 156 6.80 2.15 -4.73
CA VAL A 156 6.52 0.94 -3.95
C VAL A 156 5.76 -0.08 -4.80
N LEU A 157 4.73 0.36 -5.52
CA LEU A 157 3.98 -0.51 -6.44
C LEU A 157 4.90 -1.09 -7.51
N THR A 158 5.78 -0.26 -8.12
CA THR A 158 6.76 -0.71 -9.12
C THR A 158 7.65 -1.82 -8.55
N GLN A 159 8.19 -1.65 -7.34
CA GLN A 159 9.05 -2.66 -6.71
C GLN A 159 8.33 -4.00 -6.51
N PHE A 160 7.11 -3.97 -5.95
CA PHE A 160 6.33 -5.20 -5.73
C PHE A 160 5.89 -5.87 -7.02
N LEU A 161 5.48 -5.10 -8.03
CA LEU A 161 5.10 -5.60 -9.35
C LEU A 161 6.29 -6.20 -10.09
N ALA A 162 7.44 -5.51 -10.12
CA ALA A 162 8.66 -6.01 -10.75
C ALA A 162 9.16 -7.30 -10.10
N ALA A 163 9.16 -7.35 -8.76
CA ALA A 163 9.54 -8.54 -8.01
C ALA A 163 8.52 -9.69 -8.11
N GLY A 164 7.31 -9.46 -8.64
CA GLY A 164 6.22 -10.45 -8.60
C GLY A 164 5.81 -10.85 -7.20
N ALA A 165 6.09 -10.02 -6.20
CA ALA A 165 5.96 -10.34 -4.79
C ALA A 165 4.57 -9.96 -4.23
N PHE A 166 3.55 -10.47 -4.86
CA PHE A 166 2.14 -10.28 -4.45
C PHE A 166 1.30 -11.46 -4.90
N HIS A 167 0.19 -11.69 -4.20
CA HIS A 167 -0.83 -12.68 -4.57
C HIS A 167 -1.91 -12.05 -5.43
N GLN A 168 -2.38 -10.87 -5.05
CA GLN A 168 -3.50 -10.20 -5.73
C GLN A 168 -3.18 -8.73 -6.00
N LEU A 169 -3.58 -8.27 -7.17
CA LEU A 169 -3.65 -6.85 -7.51
C LEU A 169 -5.13 -6.47 -7.67
N ARG A 170 -5.59 -5.55 -6.82
CA ARG A 170 -6.87 -4.88 -6.94
C ARG A 170 -6.65 -3.54 -7.66
N LEU A 171 -7.24 -3.41 -8.84
CA LEU A 171 -7.11 -2.24 -9.69
C LEU A 171 -8.47 -1.56 -9.86
N ALA A 172 -8.64 -0.37 -9.31
CA ALA A 172 -9.81 0.46 -9.50
C ALA A 172 -9.56 1.47 -10.64
N ILE A 173 -10.46 1.55 -11.60
CA ILE A 173 -10.32 2.42 -12.79
C ILE A 173 -11.42 3.47 -12.77
N ALA A 174 -11.04 4.72 -12.53
CA ALA A 174 -11.92 5.87 -12.60
C ALA A 174 -12.17 6.26 -14.06
N PRO A 175 -13.41 6.56 -14.47
CA PRO A 175 -13.78 6.72 -15.88
C PRO A 175 -13.46 8.13 -16.42
N PHE A 176 -12.21 8.55 -16.30
CA PHE A 176 -11.73 9.80 -16.88
C PHE A 176 -10.25 9.72 -17.29
N LEU A 177 -9.81 10.66 -18.09
CA LEU A 177 -8.42 10.84 -18.53
C LEU A 177 -7.83 12.06 -17.83
N LEU A 178 -6.61 11.92 -17.28
CA LEU A 178 -5.91 13.02 -16.63
C LEU A 178 -5.03 13.81 -17.63
N GLY A 179 -4.32 13.13 -18.51
CA GLY A 179 -3.52 13.73 -19.57
C GLY A 179 -2.29 14.53 -19.10
N GLN A 180 -1.83 14.33 -17.88
CA GLN A 180 -0.68 15.07 -17.31
C GLN A 180 0.61 14.24 -17.43
N PRO A 181 1.60 14.66 -18.25
CA PRO A 181 2.77 13.83 -18.53
C PRO A 181 3.68 13.58 -17.31
N THR A 182 3.68 14.48 -16.33
CA THR A 182 4.50 14.39 -15.10
C THR A 182 3.75 13.77 -13.91
N ALA A 183 2.44 13.50 -14.05
CA ALA A 183 1.64 12.89 -13.00
C ALA A 183 2.09 11.44 -12.71
N PRO A 184 2.06 11.00 -11.45
CA PRO A 184 2.50 9.65 -11.10
C PRO A 184 1.59 8.60 -11.74
N ARG A 185 2.22 7.56 -12.27
CA ARG A 185 1.54 6.40 -12.87
C ARG A 185 1.48 5.24 -11.89
N LEU A 186 0.64 4.26 -12.21
CA LEU A 186 0.54 2.99 -11.49
C LEU A 186 1.92 2.39 -11.18
N ALA A 187 2.78 2.35 -12.19
CA ALA A 187 4.15 1.87 -12.08
C ALA A 187 5.08 2.68 -12.99
N GLY A 188 6.34 2.82 -12.59
CA GLY A 188 7.42 3.35 -13.40
C GLY A 188 8.05 2.28 -14.30
N PRO A 189 9.04 2.65 -15.11
CA PRO A 189 9.83 1.71 -15.91
C PRO A 189 10.53 0.67 -15.03
N ALA A 190 10.38 -0.61 -15.35
CA ALA A 190 11.06 -1.74 -14.69
C ALA A 190 10.94 -3.00 -15.56
N ASP A 191 11.75 -4.00 -15.25
CA ASP A 191 11.62 -5.34 -15.81
C ASP A 191 10.54 -6.10 -15.04
N PHE A 192 9.32 -6.09 -15.56
CA PHE A 192 8.20 -6.74 -14.91
C PHE A 192 8.17 -8.23 -15.19
N LEU A 193 7.95 -9.03 -14.12
CA LEU A 193 7.78 -10.47 -14.23
C LEU A 193 6.54 -10.85 -15.06
N HIS A 194 5.50 -10.02 -14.98
CA HIS A 194 4.25 -10.24 -15.71
C HIS A 194 4.21 -9.39 -16.99
N GLY A 195 4.17 -10.07 -18.15
CA GLY A 195 4.14 -9.48 -19.47
C GLY A 195 3.18 -10.24 -20.38
N PRO A 196 3.28 -10.06 -21.72
CA PRO A 196 2.39 -10.73 -22.69
C PRO A 196 2.36 -12.25 -22.57
N ASP A 197 3.50 -12.86 -22.26
CA ASP A 197 3.66 -14.32 -22.18
C ASP A 197 3.41 -14.88 -20.77
N ARG A 198 3.38 -14.02 -19.76
CA ARG A 198 3.10 -14.40 -18.36
C ARG A 198 2.08 -13.44 -17.76
N ARG A 199 0.83 -13.67 -18.04
CA ARG A 199 -0.27 -12.78 -17.63
C ARG A 199 -0.73 -13.09 -16.21
N LEU A 200 -1.24 -12.05 -15.53
CA LEU A 200 -2.06 -12.22 -14.34
C LEU A 200 -3.41 -12.85 -14.74
N ARG A 201 -3.99 -13.66 -13.86
CA ARG A 201 -5.32 -14.22 -14.08
C ARG A 201 -6.38 -13.24 -13.57
N LEU A 202 -7.31 -12.86 -14.43
CA LEU A 202 -8.48 -12.08 -14.03
C LEU A 202 -9.41 -12.95 -13.16
N LEU A 203 -9.60 -12.55 -11.90
CA LEU A 203 -10.51 -13.22 -10.97
C LEU A 203 -11.92 -12.68 -11.07
N SER A 204 -12.06 -11.36 -11.05
CA SER A 204 -13.36 -10.70 -11.09
C SER A 204 -13.27 -9.31 -11.72
N THR A 205 -14.40 -8.87 -12.24
CA THR A 205 -14.65 -7.49 -12.66
C THR A 205 -15.91 -7.02 -11.97
N ARG A 206 -15.83 -5.90 -11.26
CA ARG A 206 -16.95 -5.33 -10.50
C ARG A 206 -17.15 -3.87 -10.87
N ASN A 207 -18.39 -3.43 -10.84
CA ASN A 207 -18.73 -2.01 -10.95
C ASN A 207 -19.13 -1.50 -9.57
N LEU A 208 -18.36 -0.57 -9.03
CA LEU A 208 -18.57 0.03 -7.71
C LEU A 208 -18.83 1.52 -7.87
N GLY A 209 -20.12 1.90 -7.82
CA GLY A 209 -20.54 3.23 -8.24
C GLY A 209 -20.20 3.47 -9.71
N ASN A 210 -19.39 4.48 -9.99
CA ASN A 210 -18.88 4.78 -11.35
C ASN A 210 -17.39 4.39 -11.52
N VAL A 211 -16.93 3.32 -10.85
CA VAL A 211 -15.54 2.84 -10.90
C VAL A 211 -15.54 1.36 -11.30
N ALA A 212 -14.75 0.99 -12.30
CA ALA A 212 -14.52 -0.41 -12.64
C ALA A 212 -13.40 -0.98 -11.78
N VAL A 213 -13.64 -2.08 -11.06
CA VAL A 213 -12.65 -2.75 -10.23
C VAL A 213 -12.29 -4.10 -10.81
N LEU A 214 -11.03 -4.32 -11.08
CA LEU A 214 -10.46 -5.59 -11.53
C LEU A 214 -9.70 -6.23 -10.36
N ASP A 215 -10.00 -7.48 -10.08
CA ASP A 215 -9.21 -8.31 -9.18
C ASP A 215 -8.37 -9.29 -10.01
N LEU A 216 -7.06 -9.19 -9.90
CA LEU A 216 -6.07 -9.93 -10.68
C LEU A 216 -5.23 -10.81 -9.76
N LEU A 217 -5.12 -12.09 -10.06
CA LEU A 217 -4.33 -13.08 -9.29
C LEU A 217 -2.98 -13.30 -9.94
N ASN A 218 -1.94 -13.27 -9.13
CA ASN A 218 -0.63 -13.82 -9.44
C ASN A 218 -0.59 -15.28 -8.98
N GLU A 219 -0.62 -16.22 -9.90
CA GLU A 219 -0.63 -17.66 -9.60
C GLU A 219 0.72 -18.20 -9.10
N THR A 220 1.80 -17.43 -9.28
CA THR A 220 3.17 -17.81 -8.89
C THR A 220 3.88 -16.66 -8.16
N PRO A 221 3.40 -16.25 -6.96
CA PRO A 221 3.99 -15.14 -6.23
C PRO A 221 5.42 -15.46 -5.76
N MET A 222 6.32 -14.50 -5.91
CA MET A 222 7.72 -14.56 -5.47
C MET A 222 7.84 -13.91 -4.07
N LEU A 223 7.63 -14.67 -2.98
CA LEU A 223 7.48 -14.17 -1.60
C LEU A 223 8.56 -14.69 -0.64
#